data_172a514cea7c5987905725883fcf51eb
#
_entry.id   172a514cea7c5987905725883fcf51eb
#
_cell.length_a   1.000
_cell.length_b   1.000
_cell.length_c   1.000
_cell.angle_alpha   90.00
_cell.angle_beta   90.00
_cell.angle_gamma   90.00
#
_symmetry.space_group_name_H-M   'P 1'
#
loop_
_entity.id
_entity.type
_entity.pdbx_description
1 polymer ?
#
loop_
_entity_poly.entity_id
_entity_poly.type
_entity_poly.pdbx_seq_one_letter_code
_entity_poly.pdbx_strand_id
1 'polypeptide(L)'
;MDGPDEQFMRRALELAHRGRQEGEVPVGAVVVVDGHVIGEGWNRPIAAHDPTAHAEIQALRAAAAALGNYRLTGAMLYVTLEPCDMCLGAMFHARIARVVYGATDPKKQVLKSQVKIEGGVLAAECGELLSEFFAAKR
;
A
#
# COMPACT_ATOMS: atom_id res chain seq x y z
N MET A 1 13.78 -19.01 -0.34
CA MET A 1 12.79 -18.86 0.73
C MET A 1 12.50 -17.39 0.97
N ASP A 2 11.23 -16.99 0.94
CA ASP A 2 10.86 -15.59 1.10
C ASP A 2 10.99 -15.15 2.56
N GLY A 3 11.58 -13.98 2.80
CA GLY A 3 11.57 -13.36 4.10
C GLY A 3 10.19 -12.76 4.42
N PRO A 4 10.01 -12.24 5.66
CA PRO A 4 8.73 -11.66 6.05
C PRO A 4 8.27 -10.51 5.14
N ASP A 5 9.18 -9.64 4.72
CA ASP A 5 8.84 -8.53 3.84
C ASP A 5 8.27 -9.03 2.52
N GLU A 6 8.85 -10.07 1.94
CA GLU A 6 8.35 -10.62 0.69
C GLU A 6 6.99 -11.29 0.87
N GLN A 7 6.78 -11.98 1.99
CA GLN A 7 5.50 -12.63 2.30
C GLN A 7 4.36 -11.59 2.38
N PHE A 8 4.59 -10.50 3.10
CA PHE A 8 3.57 -9.44 3.22
C PHE A 8 3.38 -8.69 1.91
N MET A 9 4.47 -8.48 1.14
CA MET A 9 4.35 -7.86 -0.17
C MET A 9 3.58 -8.75 -1.14
N ARG A 10 3.72 -10.07 -1.07
CA ARG A 10 2.91 -10.99 -1.89
C ARG A 10 1.43 -10.86 -1.57
N ARG A 11 1.09 -10.70 -0.29
CA ARG A 11 -0.31 -10.45 0.08
C ARG A 11 -0.80 -9.12 -0.51
N ALA A 12 0.02 -8.07 -0.43
CA ALA A 12 -0.32 -6.79 -1.04
C ALA A 12 -0.52 -6.93 -2.56
N LEU A 13 0.30 -7.74 -3.23
CA LEU A 13 0.14 -8.03 -4.66
C LEU A 13 -1.20 -8.72 -4.96
N GLU A 14 -1.62 -9.68 -4.13
CA GLU A 14 -2.92 -10.32 -4.29
C GLU A 14 -4.06 -9.29 -4.24
N LEU A 15 -3.96 -8.34 -3.32
CA LEU A 15 -4.94 -7.27 -3.20
C LEU A 15 -4.90 -6.33 -4.42
N ALA A 16 -3.71 -6.06 -4.95
CA ALA A 16 -3.55 -5.27 -6.17
C ALA A 16 -4.24 -5.96 -7.36
N HIS A 17 -4.11 -7.27 -7.50
CA HIS A 17 -4.81 -8.04 -8.52
C HIS A 17 -6.32 -7.91 -8.36
N ARG A 18 -6.81 -7.90 -7.13
CA ARG A 18 -8.23 -7.72 -6.86
C ARG A 18 -8.72 -6.35 -7.36
N GLY A 19 -7.95 -5.31 -7.11
CA GLY A 19 -8.26 -3.97 -7.63
C GLY A 19 -8.29 -3.95 -9.15
N ARG A 20 -7.34 -4.62 -9.80
CA ARG A 20 -7.31 -4.73 -11.25
C ARG A 20 -8.59 -5.37 -11.80
N GLN A 21 -9.08 -6.41 -11.15
CA GLN A 21 -10.32 -7.08 -11.55
C GLN A 21 -11.52 -6.13 -11.48
N GLU A 22 -11.47 -5.14 -10.60
CA GLU A 22 -12.52 -4.13 -10.45
C GLU A 22 -12.32 -2.92 -11.38
N GLY A 23 -11.29 -2.92 -12.22
CA GLY A 23 -11.00 -1.81 -13.14
C GLY A 23 -10.21 -0.67 -12.50
N GLU A 24 -9.73 -0.86 -11.28
CA GLU A 24 -8.92 0.14 -10.57
C GLU A 24 -7.44 -0.02 -10.90
N VAL A 25 -6.66 1.04 -10.72
CA VAL A 25 -5.20 0.95 -10.81
C VAL A 25 -4.72 -0.08 -9.78
N PRO A 26 -3.96 -1.12 -10.18
CA PRO A 26 -3.63 -2.24 -9.31
C PRO A 26 -2.57 -1.89 -8.27
N VAL A 27 -3.03 -1.40 -7.14
CA VAL A 27 -2.20 -1.14 -5.96
C VAL A 27 -2.85 -1.82 -4.77
N GLY A 28 -2.07 -2.55 -4.00
CA GLY A 28 -2.54 -3.22 -2.79
C GLY A 28 -1.65 -2.85 -1.61
N ALA A 29 -2.22 -2.88 -0.41
CA ALA A 29 -1.51 -2.54 0.81
C ALA A 29 -1.99 -3.38 1.98
N VAL A 30 -1.06 -3.68 2.89
CA VAL A 30 -1.36 -4.34 4.16
C VAL A 30 -0.70 -3.60 5.31
N VAL A 31 -1.38 -3.58 6.46
CA VAL A 31 -0.83 -3.06 7.71
C VAL A 31 -0.60 -4.25 8.64
N VAL A 32 0.62 -4.31 9.19
CA VAL A 32 1.09 -5.45 9.99
C VAL A 32 1.50 -4.99 11.38
N VAL A 33 1.01 -5.67 12.40
CA VAL A 33 1.42 -5.46 13.80
C VAL A 33 1.81 -6.81 14.38
N ASP A 34 2.99 -6.87 14.97
CA ASP A 34 3.51 -8.09 15.61
C ASP A 34 3.42 -9.33 14.70
N GLY A 35 3.77 -9.15 13.41
CA GLY A 35 3.76 -10.22 12.44
C GLY A 35 2.38 -10.62 11.92
N HIS A 36 1.33 -9.91 12.29
CA HIS A 36 -0.04 -10.20 11.85
C HIS A 36 -0.61 -9.08 11.01
N VAL A 37 -1.25 -9.44 9.89
CA VAL A 37 -1.98 -8.49 9.05
C VAL A 37 -3.25 -8.07 9.78
N ILE A 38 -3.37 -6.77 10.09
CA ILE A 38 -4.54 -6.24 10.79
C ILE A 38 -5.39 -5.32 9.91
N GLY A 39 -4.91 -4.97 8.74
CA GLY A 39 -5.67 -4.17 7.78
C GLY A 39 -5.19 -4.44 6.37
N GLU A 40 -6.13 -4.47 5.43
CA GLU A 40 -5.86 -4.70 4.02
C GLU A 40 -6.64 -3.70 3.18
N GLY A 41 -6.06 -3.31 2.04
CA GLY A 41 -6.73 -2.41 1.13
C GLY A 41 -6.21 -2.54 -0.29
N TRP A 42 -7.02 -2.10 -1.22
CA TRP A 42 -6.62 -1.92 -2.60
C TRP A 42 -7.24 -0.63 -3.12
N ASN A 43 -6.68 -0.12 -4.20
CA ASN A 43 -7.13 1.14 -4.80
C ASN A 43 -8.59 1.04 -5.20
N ARG A 44 -9.44 1.96 -4.74
CA ARG A 44 -10.87 1.98 -5.04
C ARG A 44 -11.44 3.37 -5.29
N PRO A 45 -10.71 4.34 -5.85
CA PRO A 45 -11.28 5.68 -6.06
C PRO A 45 -12.54 5.65 -6.92
N ILE A 46 -12.60 4.81 -7.94
CA ILE A 46 -13.76 4.70 -8.83
C ILE A 46 -14.94 4.08 -8.07
N ALA A 47 -14.72 2.89 -7.51
CA ALA A 47 -15.79 2.13 -6.84
C ALA A 47 -16.34 2.86 -5.63
N ALA A 48 -15.49 3.51 -4.85
CA ALA A 48 -15.89 4.21 -3.62
C ALA A 48 -16.34 5.65 -3.87
N HIS A 49 -16.21 6.17 -5.11
CA HIS A 49 -16.44 7.59 -5.42
C HIS A 49 -15.66 8.48 -4.46
N ASP A 50 -14.41 8.14 -4.22
CA ASP A 50 -13.58 8.78 -3.20
C ASP A 50 -12.17 9.00 -3.75
N PRO A 51 -11.77 10.27 -3.99
CA PRO A 51 -10.44 10.55 -4.55
C PRO A 51 -9.30 10.18 -3.59
N THR A 52 -9.59 9.94 -2.32
CA THR A 52 -8.58 9.56 -1.33
C THR A 52 -8.49 8.04 -1.12
N ALA A 53 -9.31 7.24 -1.82
CA ALA A 53 -9.40 5.79 -1.59
C ALA A 53 -8.23 5.03 -2.22
N HIS A 54 -7.00 5.46 -1.94
CA HIS A 54 -5.80 4.73 -2.27
C HIS A 54 -5.70 3.47 -1.40
N ALA A 55 -4.97 2.47 -1.89
CA ALA A 55 -4.79 1.20 -1.17
C ALA A 55 -4.33 1.43 0.28
N GLU A 56 -3.39 2.33 0.48
CA GLU A 56 -2.83 2.64 1.81
C GLU A 56 -3.90 3.22 2.74
N ILE A 57 -4.72 4.14 2.23
CA ILE A 57 -5.80 4.74 3.03
C ILE A 57 -6.80 3.66 3.44
N GLN A 58 -7.16 2.78 2.52
CA GLN A 58 -8.08 1.67 2.82
C GLN A 58 -7.50 0.74 3.89
N ALA A 59 -6.22 0.39 3.76
CA ALA A 59 -5.54 -0.47 4.74
C ALA A 59 -5.44 0.19 6.12
N LEU A 60 -5.11 1.49 6.16
CA LEU A 60 -5.04 2.24 7.42
C LEU A 60 -6.41 2.30 8.11
N ARG A 61 -7.47 2.55 7.36
CA ARG A 61 -8.84 2.57 7.91
C ARG A 61 -9.23 1.22 8.49
N ALA A 62 -8.95 0.14 7.76
CA ALA A 62 -9.24 -1.21 8.22
C ALA A 62 -8.47 -1.55 9.49
N ALA A 63 -7.18 -1.23 9.53
CA ALA A 63 -6.33 -1.48 10.69
C ALA A 63 -6.78 -0.68 11.90
N ALA A 64 -7.09 0.60 11.71
CA ALA A 64 -7.58 1.48 12.79
C ALA A 64 -8.88 0.96 13.37
N ALA A 65 -9.81 0.52 12.52
CA ALA A 65 -11.06 -0.08 12.97
C ALA A 65 -10.82 -1.35 13.77
N ALA A 66 -9.90 -2.20 13.30
CA ALA A 66 -9.57 -3.47 13.97
C ALA A 66 -8.97 -3.24 15.36
N LEU A 67 -8.09 -2.23 15.50
CA LEU A 67 -7.46 -1.90 16.79
C LEU A 67 -8.33 -1.00 17.67
N GLY A 68 -9.36 -0.37 17.10
CA GLY A 68 -10.16 0.60 17.83
C GLY A 68 -9.40 1.87 18.18
N ASN A 69 -8.39 2.23 17.37
CA ASN A 69 -7.52 3.38 17.63
C ASN A 69 -6.97 3.90 16.31
N TYR A 70 -6.92 5.22 16.13
CA TYR A 70 -6.31 5.80 14.94
C TYR A 70 -4.78 5.73 14.95
N ARG A 71 -4.17 5.61 16.12
CA ARG A 71 -2.72 5.44 16.26
C ARG A 71 -2.36 3.96 16.15
N LEU A 72 -1.59 3.63 15.13
CA LEU A 72 -1.15 2.28 14.83
C LEU A 72 0.33 2.13 15.21
N THR A 73 0.66 2.57 16.42
CA THR A 73 2.03 2.64 16.92
C THR A 73 2.75 1.30 16.77
N GLY A 74 3.92 1.31 16.15
CA GLY A 74 4.70 0.09 15.92
C GLY A 74 4.29 -0.71 14.69
N ALA A 75 3.26 -0.29 13.97
CA ALA A 75 2.81 -0.99 12.77
C ALA A 75 3.75 -0.77 11.60
N MET A 76 3.77 -1.74 10.70
CA MET A 76 4.43 -1.64 9.41
C MET A 76 3.38 -1.63 8.31
N LEU A 77 3.64 -0.88 7.23
CA LEU A 77 2.75 -0.86 6.07
C LEU A 77 3.52 -1.32 4.84
N TYR A 78 2.96 -2.28 4.12
CA TYR A 78 3.48 -2.78 2.86
C TYR A 78 2.55 -2.35 1.74
N VAL A 79 3.09 -1.78 0.68
CA VAL A 79 2.31 -1.31 -0.47
C VAL A 79 3.06 -1.60 -1.76
N THR A 80 2.33 -1.99 -2.81
CA THR A 80 2.96 -2.43 -4.07
C THR A 80 3.56 -1.31 -4.90
N LEU A 81 3.15 -0.07 -4.67
CA LEU A 81 3.66 1.11 -5.38
C LEU A 81 4.12 2.16 -4.37
N GLU A 82 5.16 2.89 -4.72
CA GLU A 82 5.68 3.98 -3.89
C GLU A 82 4.56 4.94 -3.49
N PRO A 83 4.39 5.24 -2.18
CA PRO A 83 3.26 6.05 -1.70
C PRO A 83 3.35 7.51 -2.14
N CYS A 84 2.20 8.12 -2.36
CA CYS A 84 2.12 9.56 -2.60
C CYS A 84 2.20 10.35 -1.28
N ASP A 85 2.34 11.66 -1.41
CA ASP A 85 2.46 12.55 -0.24
C ASP A 85 1.22 12.50 0.66
N MET A 86 0.04 12.38 0.09
CA MET A 86 -1.20 12.23 0.86
C MET A 86 -1.14 11.00 1.76
N CYS A 87 -0.73 9.86 1.20
CA CYS A 87 -0.65 8.61 1.95
C CYS A 87 0.47 8.66 2.98
N LEU A 88 1.62 9.25 2.66
CA LEU A 88 2.70 9.43 3.63
C LEU A 88 2.25 10.29 4.81
N GLY A 89 1.49 11.35 4.54
CA GLY A 89 0.92 12.18 5.60
C GLY A 89 -0.02 11.39 6.49
N ALA A 90 -0.88 10.57 5.89
CA ALA A 90 -1.78 9.70 6.65
C ALA A 90 -1.01 8.69 7.51
N MET A 91 0.04 8.10 6.97
CA MET A 91 0.90 7.16 7.70
C MET A 91 1.59 7.84 8.88
N PHE A 92 2.02 9.08 8.70
CA PHE A 92 2.61 9.87 9.79
C PHE A 92 1.59 10.09 10.92
N HIS A 93 0.37 10.49 10.57
CA HIS A 93 -0.68 10.68 11.57
C HIS A 93 -1.05 9.38 12.29
N ALA A 94 -0.98 8.26 11.58
CA ALA A 94 -1.24 6.93 12.15
C ALA A 94 -0.07 6.39 12.96
N ARG A 95 1.10 7.03 12.91
CA ARG A 95 2.31 6.59 13.61
C ARG A 95 2.86 5.27 13.08
N ILE A 96 2.77 5.07 11.77
CA ILE A 96 3.39 3.89 11.14
C ILE A 96 4.90 3.96 11.35
N ALA A 97 5.48 2.86 11.84
CA ALA A 97 6.90 2.80 12.17
C ALA A 97 7.78 2.58 10.94
N ARG A 98 7.30 1.80 9.97
CA ARG A 98 8.08 1.45 8.78
C ARG A 98 7.16 1.26 7.59
N VAL A 99 7.54 1.83 6.45
CA VAL A 99 6.82 1.67 5.19
C VAL A 99 7.73 0.94 4.20
N VAL A 100 7.22 -0.12 3.60
CA VAL A 100 7.93 -0.91 2.60
C VAL A 100 7.11 -0.89 1.32
N TYR A 101 7.70 -0.48 0.22
CA TYR A 101 6.98 -0.46 -1.06
C TYR A 101 7.68 -1.35 -2.09
N GLY A 102 6.92 -1.72 -3.14
CA GLY A 102 7.44 -2.53 -4.23
C GLY A 102 8.06 -1.68 -5.31
N ALA A 103 7.25 -1.29 -6.28
CA ALA A 103 7.71 -0.52 -7.44
C ALA A 103 7.87 0.96 -7.12
N THR A 104 8.90 1.58 -7.69
CA THR A 104 9.11 3.02 -7.63
C THR A 104 8.14 3.73 -8.59
N ASP A 105 7.66 4.89 -8.21
CA ASP A 105 6.88 5.75 -9.10
C ASP A 105 7.74 6.93 -9.53
N PRO A 106 8.20 6.97 -10.79
CA PRO A 106 9.11 8.02 -11.24
C PRO A 106 8.48 9.40 -11.30
N LYS A 107 7.16 9.50 -11.24
CA LYS A 107 6.45 10.78 -11.27
C LYS A 107 6.28 11.40 -9.89
N LYS A 108 6.63 10.67 -8.84
CA LYS A 108 6.42 11.17 -7.48
C LYS A 108 7.65 11.84 -6.95
N GLN A 109 7.42 12.99 -6.33
CA GLN A 109 8.40 13.61 -5.47
C GLN A 109 8.00 13.26 -4.05
N VAL A 110 8.86 12.49 -3.40
CA VAL A 110 8.59 12.06 -2.04
C VAL A 110 8.98 13.19 -1.09
N LEU A 111 8.02 13.70 -0.34
CA LEU A 111 8.30 14.65 0.74
C LEU A 111 9.17 13.96 1.78
N LYS A 112 10.08 14.71 2.39
CA LYS A 112 10.83 14.19 3.51
C LYS A 112 9.86 13.86 4.62
N SER A 113 9.73 12.59 4.89
CA SER A 113 8.83 12.08 5.91
C SER A 113 9.62 11.64 7.13
N GLN A 114 9.00 11.74 8.31
CA GLN A 114 9.55 11.15 9.53
C GLN A 114 9.31 9.64 9.59
N VAL A 115 8.58 9.11 8.61
CA VAL A 115 8.32 7.67 8.49
C VAL A 115 9.50 7.02 7.77
N LYS A 116 10.03 5.93 8.33
CA LYS A 116 11.06 5.16 7.67
C LYS A 116 10.47 4.47 6.46
N ILE A 117 11.06 4.70 5.28
CA ILE A 117 10.55 4.15 4.02
C ILE A 117 11.65 3.38 3.29
N GLU A 118 11.32 2.20 2.80
CA GLU A 118 12.22 1.32 2.05
C GLU A 118 11.49 0.81 0.82
N GLY A 119 12.19 0.72 -0.30
CA GLY A 119 11.59 0.28 -1.55
C GLY A 119 12.29 -0.88 -2.21
N GLY A 120 11.70 -1.38 -3.28
CA GLY A 120 12.27 -2.40 -4.14
C GLY A 120 11.82 -3.84 -3.84
N VAL A 121 10.99 -4.06 -2.83
CA VAL A 121 10.53 -5.42 -2.49
C VAL A 121 9.51 -5.88 -3.54
N LEU A 122 9.86 -6.92 -4.28
CA LEU A 122 9.10 -7.44 -5.43
C LEU A 122 8.82 -6.35 -6.48
N ALA A 123 9.80 -5.46 -6.69
CA ALA A 123 9.64 -4.30 -7.57
C ALA A 123 9.25 -4.70 -9.00
N ALA A 124 9.84 -5.78 -9.53
CA ALA A 124 9.55 -6.25 -10.89
C ALA A 124 8.09 -6.69 -11.01
N GLU A 125 7.63 -7.56 -10.11
CA GLU A 125 6.25 -8.06 -10.14
C GLU A 125 5.23 -6.95 -9.96
N CYS A 126 5.50 -6.03 -9.03
CA CYS A 126 4.63 -4.87 -8.79
C CYS A 126 4.58 -3.96 -10.02
N GLY A 127 5.74 -3.69 -10.63
CA GLY A 127 5.85 -2.84 -11.81
C GLY A 127 5.18 -3.46 -13.02
N GLU A 128 5.34 -4.77 -13.23
CA GLU A 128 4.71 -5.49 -14.35
C GLU A 128 3.19 -5.44 -14.28
N LEU A 129 2.63 -5.63 -13.09
CA LEU A 129 1.18 -5.57 -12.91
C LEU A 129 0.63 -4.21 -13.33
N LEU A 130 1.30 -3.12 -12.94
CA LEU A 130 0.93 -1.76 -13.32
C LEU A 130 1.08 -1.55 -14.84
N SER A 131 2.21 -1.97 -15.41
CA SER A 131 2.47 -1.83 -16.85
C SER A 131 1.43 -2.57 -17.69
N GLU A 132 1.07 -3.78 -17.29
CA GLU A 132 0.04 -4.57 -17.98
C GLU A 132 -1.32 -3.91 -17.92
N PHE A 133 -1.68 -3.36 -16.77
CA PHE A 133 -2.95 -2.66 -16.60
C PHE A 133 -3.03 -1.46 -17.54
N PHE A 134 -2.00 -0.60 -17.55
CA PHE A 134 -2.00 0.60 -18.39
C PHE A 134 -1.89 0.27 -19.88
N ALA A 135 -1.18 -0.78 -20.25
CA ALA A 135 -1.12 -1.24 -21.63
C ALA A 135 -2.50 -1.67 -22.13
N ALA A 136 -3.26 -2.36 -21.31
CA ALA A 136 -4.61 -2.82 -21.66
C ALA A 136 -5.62 -1.66 -21.80
N LYS A 137 -5.32 -0.49 -21.24
CA LYS A 137 -6.19 0.69 -21.30
C LYS A 137 -5.93 1.58 -22.54
N ARG A 138 -4.87 1.32 -23.28
CA ARG A 138 -4.54 2.09 -24.48
C ARG A 138 -5.36 1.67 -25.69
#